data_b813437282e3f37799c983e171c88545
#
_entry.id   b813437282e3f37799c983e171c88545
#
_cell.length_a   1.000
_cell.length_b   1.000
_cell.length_c   1.000
_cell.angle_alpha   90.00
_cell.angle_beta   90.00
_cell.angle_gamma   90.00
#
_symmetry.space_group_name_H-M   'P 1'
#
loop_
_entity.id
_entity.type
_entity.pdbx_description
1 polymer ?
#
loop_
_entity_poly.entity_id
_entity_poly.type
_entity_poly.pdbx_seq_one_letter_code
_entity_poly.pdbx_strand_id
1 'polypeptide(L)'
;LFPAKLFFQWCSPFSRFLRAQPPHRLGGGSCGLHMDTQFIFFIFEENDDFVKWLTENCGGVFYTVSRCAARTLWGLSNLVKWKGMERMKRRTAHALCAAGLSLSLLAGLVPAMAAGPAEVADSLYINGNIYTVDEDFSTATTMAVKGDRILYVGDQAGAEAYVGAGTEITDLGGKTVLPGLIEGHMHVSNLGENHLKLDCYFKSKEDILEMVRQAAKEAEPGEWIQGSGWLDTLWDEPGFPSKEELDAVAPNNPVYLLRADNHMGWFNSMALEMAGITKDTPEPQGGQILKTDNGELLGCLTDNAASMVIKVIPTWSAEAQKNAVLMAQEELFSYGFTSATDAGTKVNYIQHYEDLYESGELKLRIYAMPMLNSTDSAEAGYIREHRPVNGLYDNHLSIMGVKVLGDGALGSRGSALLKDYSDDPGNRGSYRFTDEEIYNVMSLAYNNGYQIAYHAIGDGANHQ
;
A
#
# COMPACT_ATOMS: atom_id res chain seq x y z
N LEU A 1 -20.27 14.08 -7.82
CA LEU A 1 -19.41 15.29 -7.89
C LEU A 1 -18.87 15.56 -6.50
N PHE A 2 -17.87 14.81 -6.06
CA PHE A 2 -17.18 15.06 -4.79
C PHE A 2 -16.09 16.10 -5.00
N PRO A 3 -15.92 17.08 -4.11
CA PRO A 3 -14.85 18.04 -4.23
C PRO A 3 -13.52 17.43 -3.83
N ALA A 4 -12.60 17.37 -4.78
CA ALA A 4 -11.23 16.86 -4.70
C ALA A 4 -10.32 17.58 -3.67
N LYS A 5 -10.83 18.18 -2.60
CA LYS A 5 -10.05 19.04 -1.68
C LYS A 5 -9.50 18.35 -0.43
N LEU A 6 -9.87 17.09 -0.15
CA LEU A 6 -9.48 16.41 1.10
C LEU A 6 -8.32 15.41 0.99
N PHE A 7 -7.86 15.09 -0.23
CA PHE A 7 -6.81 14.07 -0.43
C PHE A 7 -5.36 14.62 -0.41
N PHE A 8 -5.15 15.94 -0.34
CA PHE A 8 -3.84 16.56 -0.56
C PHE A 8 -3.06 17.02 0.67
N GLN A 9 -3.55 16.76 1.87
CA GLN A 9 -2.84 17.22 3.08
C GLN A 9 -1.71 16.29 3.55
N TRP A 10 -1.50 15.15 2.89
CA TRP A 10 -0.49 14.15 3.29
C TRP A 10 0.76 14.04 2.40
N CYS A 11 0.84 14.77 1.30
CA CYS A 11 1.96 14.64 0.35
C CYS A 11 3.05 15.73 0.43
N SER A 12 3.10 16.54 1.46
CA SER A 12 4.03 17.67 1.47
C SER A 12 4.86 17.82 2.73
N PRO A 13 5.80 16.91 3.05
CA PRO A 13 7.15 17.36 3.40
C PRO A 13 8.33 16.50 2.93
N PHE A 14 8.15 15.51 2.04
CA PHE A 14 9.26 14.60 1.70
C PHE A 14 10.30 15.11 0.69
N SER A 15 10.14 16.28 0.08
CA SER A 15 11.03 16.75 -1.01
C SER A 15 12.30 17.48 -0.57
N ARG A 16 12.64 17.57 0.72
CA ARG A 16 13.83 18.32 1.19
C ARG A 16 14.98 17.51 1.80
N PHE A 17 14.91 16.20 1.93
CA PHE A 17 15.89 15.43 2.74
C PHE A 17 16.73 14.39 1.99
N LEU A 18 17.08 14.60 0.72
CA LEU A 18 18.07 13.77 0.04
C LEU A 18 19.26 14.62 -0.47
N ARG A 19 20.12 15.06 0.44
CA ARG A 19 21.54 15.31 0.14
C ARG A 19 22.37 14.33 0.95
N ALA A 20 22.64 13.17 0.33
CA ALA A 20 23.47 12.13 0.90
C ALA A 20 24.96 12.46 0.75
N GLN A 21 25.74 12.16 1.77
CA GLN A 21 27.20 12.09 1.74
C GLN A 21 27.65 10.80 1.01
N PRO A 22 28.88 10.77 0.46
CA PRO A 22 29.35 9.65 -0.37
C PRO A 22 29.68 8.41 0.48
N PRO A 23 29.44 7.18 -0.04
CA PRO A 23 29.68 5.96 0.70
C PRO A 23 31.17 5.55 0.68
N HIS A 24 31.62 5.07 1.82
CA HIS A 24 32.88 4.31 1.94
C HIS A 24 32.74 2.93 1.28
N ARG A 25 33.78 2.52 0.55
CA ARG A 25 33.88 1.25 -0.17
C ARG A 25 33.84 0.06 0.78
N LEU A 26 32.96 -0.91 0.50
CA LEU A 26 33.17 -2.32 0.81
C LEU A 26 32.58 -3.19 -0.30
N GLY A 27 33.36 -4.12 -0.71
CA GLY A 27 33.28 -5.36 -1.48
C GLY A 27 32.07 -5.63 -2.39
N GLY A 28 32.40 -5.93 -3.66
CA GLY A 28 31.45 -6.24 -4.71
C GLY A 28 30.63 -7.51 -4.49
N GLY A 29 29.34 -7.37 -4.69
CA GLY A 29 28.37 -8.40 -4.97
C GLY A 29 27.27 -7.74 -5.80
N SER A 30 27.19 -8.07 -7.09
CA SER A 30 26.16 -7.57 -7.96
C SER A 30 24.84 -8.25 -7.63
N CYS A 31 23.95 -7.57 -6.93
CA CYS A 31 22.56 -7.96 -6.80
C CYS A 31 21.79 -7.25 -7.93
N GLY A 32 21.58 -7.96 -9.03
CA GLY A 32 20.69 -7.51 -10.10
C GLY A 32 19.24 -7.64 -9.63
N LEU A 33 18.61 -6.54 -9.27
CA LEU A 33 17.17 -6.45 -9.12
C LEU A 33 16.55 -6.47 -10.54
N HIS A 34 16.14 -7.65 -11.00
CA HIS A 34 15.16 -7.75 -12.08
C HIS A 34 13.79 -7.42 -11.45
N MET A 35 13.34 -6.19 -11.58
CA MET A 35 11.93 -5.86 -11.43
C MET A 35 11.24 -6.23 -12.73
N ASP A 36 10.66 -7.43 -12.79
CA ASP A 36 9.66 -7.76 -13.81
C ASP A 36 8.40 -6.96 -13.48
N THR A 37 8.22 -5.86 -14.20
CA THR A 37 7.06 -4.97 -14.06
C THR A 37 5.91 -5.59 -14.85
N GLN A 38 5.03 -6.31 -14.17
CA GLN A 38 3.76 -6.74 -14.77
C GLN A 38 2.74 -5.60 -14.64
N PHE A 39 2.09 -5.23 -15.73
CA PHE A 39 1.15 -4.13 -15.79
C PHE A 39 -0.27 -4.67 -16.00
N ILE A 40 -1.20 -4.25 -15.15
CA ILE A 40 -2.63 -4.28 -15.43
C ILE A 40 -3.04 -2.86 -15.79
N PHE A 41 -3.90 -2.71 -16.81
CA PHE A 41 -4.29 -1.41 -17.32
C PHE A 41 -5.75 -1.11 -16.98
N PHE A 42 -6.03 0.14 -16.64
CA PHE A 42 -7.39 0.65 -16.50
C PHE A 42 -7.78 1.49 -17.72
N ILE A 43 -9.03 1.38 -18.13
CA ILE A 43 -9.60 2.13 -19.23
C ILE A 43 -10.53 3.19 -18.61
N PHE A 44 -10.20 4.46 -18.78
CA PHE A 44 -11.01 5.58 -18.29
C PHE A 44 -11.84 6.17 -19.43
N GLU A 45 -13.09 6.54 -19.13
CA GLU A 45 -13.90 7.36 -20.04
C GLU A 45 -13.42 8.81 -19.96
N GLU A 46 -13.43 9.49 -21.12
CA GLU A 46 -12.87 10.84 -21.38
C GLU A 46 -12.90 11.78 -20.18
N ASN A 47 -11.74 12.11 -19.63
CA ASN A 47 -11.57 13.29 -18.80
C ASN A 47 -10.14 13.84 -18.98
N ASP A 48 -9.91 14.57 -20.07
CA ASP A 48 -8.64 15.24 -20.40
C ASP A 48 -8.12 16.13 -19.24
N ASP A 49 -9.00 16.61 -18.37
CA ASP A 49 -8.64 17.47 -17.26
C ASP A 49 -7.89 16.72 -16.16
N PHE A 50 -8.15 15.42 -15.96
CA PHE A 50 -7.46 14.62 -14.93
C PHE A 50 -6.03 14.26 -15.35
N VAL A 51 -5.84 13.88 -16.61
CA VAL A 51 -4.50 13.57 -17.17
C VAL A 51 -3.64 14.83 -17.22
N LYS A 52 -4.23 15.95 -17.63
CA LYS A 52 -3.56 17.26 -17.65
C LYS A 52 -3.18 17.70 -16.24
N TRP A 53 -4.05 17.47 -15.26
CA TRP A 53 -3.79 17.78 -13.86
C TRP A 53 -2.66 16.91 -13.27
N LEU A 54 -2.60 15.60 -13.60
CA LEU A 54 -1.50 14.70 -13.20
C LEU A 54 -0.16 15.16 -13.78
N THR A 55 -0.12 15.56 -15.06
CA THR A 55 1.10 16.03 -15.72
C THR A 55 1.58 17.38 -15.19
N GLU A 56 0.65 18.29 -14.86
CA GLU A 56 0.98 19.63 -14.33
C GLU A 56 1.37 19.62 -12.84
N ASN A 57 0.84 18.68 -12.03
CA ASN A 57 1.02 18.71 -10.57
C ASN A 57 1.93 17.58 -10.02
N CYS A 58 2.14 16.48 -10.73
CA CYS A 58 2.96 15.35 -10.28
C CYS A 58 4.33 15.25 -10.95
N GLY A 59 4.68 16.15 -11.87
CA GLY A 59 5.92 16.15 -12.64
C GLY A 59 7.23 16.20 -11.84
N GLY A 60 7.17 16.34 -10.53
CA GLY A 60 8.35 16.34 -9.65
C GLY A 60 8.69 15.02 -8.98
N VAL A 61 7.74 14.10 -8.84
CA VAL A 61 7.89 12.87 -8.05
C VAL A 61 8.42 11.70 -8.91
N PHE A 62 8.09 11.68 -10.20
CA PHE A 62 8.52 10.61 -11.11
C PHE A 62 10.00 10.71 -11.54
N TYR A 63 10.62 11.89 -11.44
CA TYR A 63 12.01 12.11 -11.86
C TYR A 63 13.07 11.52 -10.92
N THR A 64 12.71 11.08 -9.72
CA THR A 64 13.70 10.71 -8.69
C THR A 64 14.15 9.26 -8.77
N VAL A 65 13.36 8.35 -9.35
CA VAL A 65 13.70 6.92 -9.42
C VAL A 65 14.60 6.60 -10.62
N SER A 66 14.46 7.30 -11.77
CA SER A 66 15.24 7.03 -12.98
C SER A 66 16.69 7.55 -12.94
N ARG A 67 17.01 8.58 -12.13
CA ARG A 67 18.37 9.13 -12.04
C ARG A 67 19.40 8.26 -11.34
N CYS A 68 19.00 7.30 -10.53
CA CYS A 68 19.94 6.35 -9.89
C CYS A 68 20.50 5.32 -10.88
N ALA A 69 19.73 4.85 -11.86
CA ALA A 69 20.16 3.85 -12.82
C ALA A 69 21.11 4.44 -13.92
N ALA A 70 20.85 5.66 -14.38
CA ALA A 70 21.64 6.30 -15.43
C ALA A 70 23.07 6.70 -14.99
N ARG A 71 23.30 6.98 -13.71
CA ARG A 71 24.64 7.32 -13.20
C ARG A 71 25.61 6.14 -13.12
N THR A 72 25.11 4.91 -13.02
CA THR A 72 25.96 3.70 -12.95
C THR A 72 26.50 3.31 -14.32
N LEU A 73 25.82 3.60 -15.41
CA LEU A 73 26.25 3.29 -16.78
C LEU A 73 27.21 4.36 -17.35
N TRP A 74 27.09 5.62 -16.93
CA TRP A 74 27.99 6.70 -17.40
C TRP A 74 29.39 6.66 -16.79
N GLY A 75 29.57 5.95 -15.66
CA GLY A 75 30.84 5.73 -15.01
C GLY A 75 31.76 4.73 -15.72
N LEU A 76 31.22 3.84 -16.54
CA LEU A 76 31.97 2.76 -17.18
C LEU A 76 32.56 3.15 -18.56
N SER A 77 32.06 4.18 -19.24
CA SER A 77 32.59 4.61 -20.54
C SER A 77 33.86 5.45 -20.48
N ASN A 78 34.23 5.96 -19.31
CA ASN A 78 35.42 6.85 -19.17
C ASN A 78 36.67 6.18 -18.56
N LEU A 79 36.68 4.86 -18.35
CA LEU A 79 37.79 4.13 -17.72
C LEU A 79 38.73 3.39 -18.70
N VAL A 80 38.55 3.57 -20.04
CA VAL A 80 39.47 3.01 -21.01
C VAL A 80 40.11 4.13 -21.83
N LYS A 81 40.93 4.96 -21.18
CA LYS A 81 41.99 5.69 -21.85
C LYS A 81 43.27 4.86 -21.76
N TRP A 82 43.50 4.04 -22.77
CA TRP A 82 44.76 3.37 -22.96
C TRP A 82 45.83 4.37 -23.38
N LYS A 83 46.77 4.66 -22.50
CA LYS A 83 48.08 5.20 -22.87
C LYS A 83 48.96 4.03 -23.30
N GLY A 84 49.38 4.07 -24.55
CA GLY A 84 50.52 3.29 -25.00
C GLY A 84 50.26 2.34 -26.18
N MET A 85 50.19 2.90 -27.39
CA MET A 85 50.60 2.14 -28.58
C MET A 85 51.04 3.13 -29.70
N GLU A 86 52.17 3.73 -29.51
CA GLU A 86 52.98 4.22 -30.63
C GLU A 86 54.00 3.15 -31.00
N ARG A 87 54.01 2.77 -32.26
CA ARG A 87 54.88 1.87 -33.02
C ARG A 87 54.36 0.45 -33.27
N MET A 88 53.46 0.39 -34.21
CA MET A 88 53.41 -0.82 -35.06
C MET A 88 53.52 -0.40 -36.55
N LYS A 89 54.58 -0.94 -37.18
CA LYS A 89 55.05 -0.51 -38.48
C LYS A 89 54.03 -0.80 -39.59
N ARG A 90 53.93 0.13 -40.54
CA ARG A 90 53.09 0.16 -41.75
C ARG A 90 53.03 -1.09 -42.64
N ARG A 91 53.69 -2.20 -42.31
CA ARG A 91 53.67 -3.41 -43.14
C ARG A 91 52.63 -4.46 -42.79
N THR A 92 51.99 -4.35 -41.61
CA THR A 92 50.91 -5.27 -41.16
C THR A 92 49.48 -4.76 -41.48
N ALA A 93 49.34 -3.47 -41.85
CA ALA A 93 48.03 -2.91 -42.13
C ALA A 93 47.44 -3.37 -43.50
N HIS A 94 48.29 -3.68 -44.48
CA HIS A 94 47.83 -4.14 -45.79
C HIS A 94 47.40 -5.61 -45.82
N ALA A 95 47.91 -6.43 -44.94
CA ALA A 95 47.53 -7.85 -44.86
C ALA A 95 46.20 -8.06 -44.13
N LEU A 96 45.87 -7.16 -43.18
CA LEU A 96 44.58 -7.20 -42.45
C LEU A 96 43.40 -6.63 -43.27
N CYS A 97 43.65 -5.68 -44.20
CA CYS A 97 42.60 -5.18 -45.08
C CYS A 97 42.22 -6.19 -46.20
N ALA A 98 43.17 -7.03 -46.65
CA ALA A 98 42.87 -8.06 -47.65
C ALA A 98 42.10 -9.26 -47.06
N ALA A 99 42.36 -9.59 -45.80
CA ALA A 99 41.61 -10.64 -45.09
C ALA A 99 40.21 -10.17 -44.65
N GLY A 100 40.05 -8.86 -44.36
CA GLY A 100 38.75 -8.26 -44.00
C GLY A 100 37.75 -8.23 -45.16
N LEU A 101 38.23 -8.00 -46.41
CA LEU A 101 37.36 -7.99 -47.58
C LEU A 101 36.92 -9.39 -48.06
N SER A 102 37.68 -10.44 -47.76
CA SER A 102 37.32 -11.82 -48.08
C SER A 102 36.31 -12.41 -47.08
N LEU A 103 36.27 -11.92 -45.84
CA LEU A 103 35.29 -12.35 -44.83
C LEU A 103 33.94 -11.64 -44.98
N SER A 104 33.90 -10.43 -45.55
CA SER A 104 32.66 -9.69 -45.78
C SER A 104 31.81 -10.25 -46.93
N LEU A 105 32.42 -11.01 -47.87
CA LEU A 105 31.71 -11.69 -48.96
C LEU A 105 31.12 -13.05 -48.57
N LEU A 106 31.58 -13.64 -47.45
CA LEU A 106 31.02 -14.88 -46.91
C LEU A 106 29.95 -14.62 -45.82
N ALA A 107 29.86 -13.40 -45.32
CA ALA A 107 28.82 -13.02 -44.33
C ALA A 107 27.48 -12.67 -44.99
N GLY A 108 27.41 -12.67 -46.36
CA GLY A 108 26.18 -12.42 -47.11
C GLY A 108 25.27 -13.65 -47.28
N LEU A 109 25.62 -14.78 -46.69
CA LEU A 109 24.85 -16.03 -46.75
C LEU A 109 24.56 -16.62 -45.35
N VAL A 110 24.43 -15.77 -44.36
CA VAL A 110 23.68 -16.20 -43.16
C VAL A 110 22.22 -16.21 -43.59
N PRO A 111 21.56 -17.38 -43.70
CA PRO A 111 20.13 -17.35 -43.86
C PRO A 111 19.60 -16.53 -42.67
N ALA A 112 18.81 -15.50 -42.98
CA ALA A 112 18.02 -14.86 -41.96
C ALA A 112 17.34 -16.04 -41.25
N MET A 113 17.76 -16.34 -40.02
CA MET A 113 16.99 -17.23 -39.16
C MET A 113 15.61 -16.61 -39.20
N ALA A 114 14.68 -17.28 -39.87
CA ALA A 114 13.30 -16.90 -39.84
C ALA A 114 12.97 -16.74 -38.35
N ALA A 115 12.65 -15.52 -37.94
CA ALA A 115 12.07 -15.29 -36.63
C ALA A 115 10.97 -16.33 -36.51
N GLY A 116 11.03 -17.16 -35.47
CA GLY A 116 9.97 -18.11 -35.21
C GLY A 116 8.63 -17.40 -35.33
N PRO A 117 7.54 -18.10 -35.60
CA PRO A 117 6.24 -17.45 -35.76
C PRO A 117 6.07 -16.47 -34.60
N ALA A 118 5.77 -15.20 -34.91
CA ALA A 118 5.54 -14.19 -33.90
C ALA A 118 4.50 -14.71 -32.92
N GLU A 119 4.76 -14.60 -31.65
CA GLU A 119 3.86 -15.06 -30.61
C GLU A 119 2.52 -14.33 -30.79
N VAL A 120 1.42 -15.09 -30.98
CA VAL A 120 0.09 -14.54 -31.25
C VAL A 120 -0.51 -14.04 -29.94
N ALA A 121 -1.03 -12.82 -29.93
CA ALA A 121 -1.70 -12.21 -28.80
C ALA A 121 -3.09 -12.84 -28.57
N ASP A 122 -3.48 -12.92 -27.29
CA ASP A 122 -4.84 -13.29 -26.91
C ASP A 122 -5.78 -12.08 -27.06
N SER A 123 -5.28 -10.88 -26.75
CA SER A 123 -6.04 -9.64 -26.83
C SER A 123 -5.24 -8.53 -27.51
N LEU A 124 -5.94 -7.76 -28.36
CA LEU A 124 -5.42 -6.57 -29.01
C LEU A 124 -6.32 -5.38 -28.72
N TYR A 125 -5.75 -4.35 -28.11
CA TYR A 125 -6.41 -3.08 -27.83
C TYR A 125 -5.97 -2.07 -28.89
N ILE A 126 -6.94 -1.47 -29.62
CA ILE A 126 -6.67 -0.52 -30.71
C ILE A 126 -7.33 0.82 -30.45
N ASN A 127 -6.89 1.83 -31.20
CA ASN A 127 -7.49 3.18 -31.16
C ASN A 127 -7.54 3.77 -29.73
N GLY A 128 -6.47 3.57 -28.94
CA GLY A 128 -6.32 4.10 -27.58
C GLY A 128 -5.39 5.31 -27.53
N ASN A 129 -5.39 5.98 -26.37
CA ASN A 129 -4.35 6.92 -25.97
C ASN A 129 -3.54 6.27 -24.83
N ILE A 130 -2.54 5.46 -25.19
CA ILE A 130 -1.82 4.58 -24.27
C ILE A 130 -0.53 5.27 -23.84
N TYR A 131 -0.45 5.63 -22.56
CA TYR A 131 0.76 6.17 -21.95
C TYR A 131 1.68 5.03 -21.53
N THR A 132 2.88 4.96 -22.10
CA THR A 132 3.84 3.89 -21.78
C THR A 132 4.56 4.14 -20.44
N VAL A 133 4.60 5.40 -19.99
CA VAL A 133 5.32 5.85 -18.80
C VAL A 133 6.80 5.44 -18.84
N ASP A 134 7.37 5.37 -20.06
CA ASP A 134 8.79 5.22 -20.30
C ASP A 134 9.57 6.52 -20.00
N GLU A 135 10.88 6.53 -20.19
CA GLU A 135 11.73 7.70 -19.91
C GLU A 135 11.32 8.95 -20.70
N ASP A 136 10.75 8.77 -21.90
CA ASP A 136 10.31 9.83 -22.81
C ASP A 136 8.82 10.17 -22.64
N PHE A 137 8.09 9.49 -21.77
CA PHE A 137 6.64 9.62 -21.62
C PHE A 137 5.90 9.46 -22.96
N SER A 138 6.34 8.48 -23.75
CA SER A 138 5.77 8.24 -25.06
C SER A 138 4.33 7.72 -24.99
N THR A 139 3.59 7.95 -26.07
CA THR A 139 2.21 7.47 -26.22
C THR A 139 2.10 6.51 -27.39
N ALA A 140 1.21 5.53 -27.27
CA ALA A 140 0.91 4.55 -28.29
C ALA A 140 -0.60 4.52 -28.58
N THR A 141 -1.00 3.89 -29.68
CA THR A 141 -2.42 3.74 -30.04
C THR A 141 -2.91 2.30 -29.95
N THR A 142 -1.97 1.35 -29.81
CA THR A 142 -2.28 -0.07 -29.88
C THR A 142 -1.41 -0.85 -28.91
N MET A 143 -2.00 -1.88 -28.29
CA MET A 143 -1.33 -2.79 -27.38
C MET A 143 -1.78 -4.22 -27.62
N ALA A 144 -0.83 -5.15 -27.74
CA ALA A 144 -1.08 -6.59 -27.83
C ALA A 144 -0.66 -7.28 -26.53
N VAL A 145 -1.53 -8.15 -26.01
CA VAL A 145 -1.34 -8.87 -24.73
C VAL A 145 -1.50 -10.36 -24.96
N LYS A 146 -0.67 -11.16 -24.28
CA LYS A 146 -0.80 -12.61 -24.21
C LYS A 146 -0.65 -13.07 -22.77
N GLY A 147 -1.66 -13.76 -22.26
CA GLY A 147 -1.71 -14.12 -20.85
C GLY A 147 -1.55 -12.89 -19.97
N ASP A 148 -0.50 -12.88 -19.17
CA ASP A 148 -0.14 -11.79 -18.27
C ASP A 148 0.95 -10.83 -18.83
N ARG A 149 1.30 -10.95 -20.13
CA ARG A 149 2.42 -10.21 -20.76
C ARG A 149 1.95 -9.33 -21.89
N ILE A 150 2.55 -8.12 -21.94
CA ILE A 150 2.46 -7.24 -23.07
C ILE A 150 3.46 -7.72 -24.12
N LEU A 151 2.98 -8.08 -25.31
CA LEU A 151 3.83 -8.47 -26.43
C LEU A 151 4.28 -7.27 -27.24
N TYR A 152 3.40 -6.26 -27.35
CA TYR A 152 3.65 -5.08 -28.14
C TYR A 152 2.88 -3.88 -27.61
N VAL A 153 3.50 -2.72 -27.68
CA VAL A 153 2.85 -1.43 -27.48
C VAL A 153 3.43 -0.45 -28.50
N GLY A 154 2.56 0.24 -29.28
CA GLY A 154 3.00 1.11 -30.36
C GLY A 154 1.85 1.53 -31.28
N ASP A 155 2.09 1.55 -32.57
CA ASP A 155 1.08 1.81 -33.59
C ASP A 155 0.36 0.52 -34.05
N GLN A 156 -0.74 0.69 -34.78
CA GLN A 156 -1.54 -0.44 -35.26
C GLN A 156 -0.79 -1.29 -36.29
N ALA A 157 0.03 -0.67 -37.11
CA ALA A 157 0.78 -1.37 -38.18
C ALA A 157 1.79 -2.36 -37.58
N GLY A 158 2.50 -1.97 -36.50
CA GLY A 158 3.43 -2.86 -35.81
C GLY A 158 2.73 -3.99 -35.06
N ALA A 159 1.48 -3.79 -34.64
CA ALA A 159 0.69 -4.79 -33.94
C ALA A 159 0.18 -5.95 -34.83
N GLU A 160 0.12 -5.76 -36.17
CA GLU A 160 -0.39 -6.75 -37.11
C GLU A 160 0.36 -8.09 -37.02
N ALA A 161 1.65 -8.07 -36.67
CA ALA A 161 2.47 -9.26 -36.52
C ALA A 161 2.02 -10.18 -35.35
N TYR A 162 1.24 -9.66 -34.42
CA TYR A 162 0.76 -10.35 -33.22
C TYR A 162 -0.69 -10.80 -33.32
N VAL A 163 -1.37 -10.53 -34.45
CA VAL A 163 -2.78 -10.87 -34.65
C VAL A 163 -2.91 -12.27 -35.22
N GLY A 164 -3.78 -13.08 -34.61
CA GLY A 164 -4.12 -14.44 -35.09
C GLY A 164 -5.63 -14.70 -35.08
N ALA A 165 -6.04 -15.88 -35.51
CA ALA A 165 -7.45 -16.24 -35.63
C ALA A 165 -8.22 -16.25 -34.29
N GLY A 166 -7.49 -16.32 -33.15
CA GLY A 166 -8.08 -16.32 -31.80
C GLY A 166 -7.89 -15.01 -31.03
N THR A 167 -7.28 -13.99 -31.66
CA THR A 167 -7.04 -12.70 -30.99
C THR A 167 -8.34 -11.92 -30.85
N GLU A 168 -8.71 -11.58 -29.62
CA GLU A 168 -9.85 -10.70 -29.35
C GLU A 168 -9.42 -9.23 -29.55
N ILE A 169 -10.19 -8.48 -30.34
CA ILE A 169 -9.88 -7.09 -30.67
C ILE A 169 -10.86 -6.16 -29.97
N THR A 170 -10.34 -5.27 -29.11
CA THR A 170 -11.10 -4.25 -28.41
C THR A 170 -10.74 -2.87 -28.96
N ASP A 171 -11.73 -2.15 -29.52
CA ASP A 171 -11.57 -0.74 -29.89
C ASP A 171 -11.78 0.14 -28.65
N LEU A 172 -10.75 0.87 -28.28
CA LEU A 172 -10.75 1.76 -27.12
C LEU A 172 -11.49 3.09 -27.39
N GLY A 173 -11.78 3.43 -28.66
CA GLY A 173 -12.52 4.65 -29.02
C GLY A 173 -11.85 5.94 -28.53
N GLY A 174 -10.52 5.98 -28.47
CA GLY A 174 -9.76 7.14 -27.96
C GLY A 174 -9.57 7.16 -26.45
N LYS A 175 -10.06 6.16 -25.71
CA LYS A 175 -9.90 6.09 -24.23
C LYS A 175 -8.43 6.08 -23.81
N THR A 176 -8.15 6.71 -22.66
CA THR A 176 -6.82 6.73 -22.07
C THR A 176 -6.53 5.41 -21.34
N VAL A 177 -5.34 4.87 -21.57
CA VAL A 177 -4.80 3.69 -20.90
C VAL A 177 -3.53 4.07 -20.15
N LEU A 178 -3.47 3.72 -18.88
CA LEU A 178 -2.33 3.94 -17.99
C LEU A 178 -1.86 2.61 -17.40
N PRO A 179 -0.58 2.50 -17.01
CA PRO A 179 -0.17 1.44 -16.09
C PRO A 179 -1.00 1.49 -14.81
N GLY A 180 -1.33 0.32 -14.25
CA GLY A 180 -2.05 0.25 -12.99
C GLY A 180 -1.35 1.04 -11.88
N LEU A 181 -2.12 1.74 -11.06
CA LEU A 181 -1.59 2.51 -9.95
C LEU A 181 -1.06 1.58 -8.84
N ILE A 182 -0.07 2.06 -8.10
CA ILE A 182 0.54 1.33 -6.98
C ILE A 182 0.36 2.18 -5.73
N GLU A 183 -0.35 1.64 -4.72
CA GLU A 183 -0.40 2.26 -3.40
C GLU A 183 0.81 1.80 -2.57
N GLY A 184 1.73 2.71 -2.32
CA GLY A 184 3.01 2.42 -1.68
C GLY A 184 2.94 2.25 -0.16
N HIS A 185 1.85 2.64 0.50
CA HIS A 185 1.73 2.55 1.96
C HIS A 185 0.28 2.64 2.43
N MET A 186 -0.32 1.51 2.71
CA MET A 186 -1.67 1.42 3.28
C MET A 186 -1.79 0.23 4.23
N HIS A 187 -3.00 -0.03 4.69
CA HIS A 187 -3.37 -1.20 5.49
C HIS A 187 -4.54 -1.91 4.81
N VAL A 188 -4.24 -2.85 3.91
CA VAL A 188 -5.24 -3.55 3.09
C VAL A 188 -6.26 -4.28 3.95
N SER A 189 -5.79 -5.00 4.97
CA SER A 189 -6.67 -5.70 5.91
C SER A 189 -7.61 -4.76 6.65
N ASN A 190 -7.12 -3.59 7.11
CA ASN A 190 -7.94 -2.61 7.80
C ASN A 190 -8.97 -1.95 6.87
N LEU A 191 -8.59 -1.65 5.61
CA LEU A 191 -9.52 -1.16 4.61
C LEU A 191 -10.67 -2.15 4.44
N GLY A 192 -10.35 -3.44 4.26
CA GLY A 192 -11.34 -4.50 4.16
C GLY A 192 -12.22 -4.61 5.40
N GLU A 193 -11.63 -4.67 6.60
CA GLU A 193 -12.40 -4.74 7.85
C GLU A 193 -13.31 -3.52 8.06
N ASN A 194 -12.99 -2.35 7.49
CA ASN A 194 -13.89 -1.20 7.57
C ASN A 194 -15.18 -1.41 6.79
N HIS A 195 -15.17 -2.22 5.72
CA HIS A 195 -16.39 -2.60 5.01
C HIS A 195 -17.33 -3.52 5.82
N LEU A 196 -16.81 -4.17 6.85
CA LEU A 196 -17.60 -4.99 7.79
C LEU A 196 -18.26 -4.14 8.89
N LYS A 197 -18.01 -2.82 8.90
CA LYS A 197 -18.49 -1.87 9.91
C LYS A 197 -19.45 -0.88 9.26
N LEU A 198 -20.32 -0.30 10.08
CA LEU A 198 -21.17 0.80 9.66
C LEU A 198 -20.32 2.04 9.38
N ASP A 199 -20.45 2.59 8.18
CA ASP A 199 -19.80 3.85 7.79
C ASP A 199 -20.61 5.04 8.30
N CYS A 200 -20.18 5.59 9.44
CA CYS A 200 -20.80 6.73 10.11
C CYS A 200 -20.20 8.08 9.69
N TYR A 201 -19.27 8.13 8.73
CA TYR A 201 -18.65 9.39 8.30
C TYR A 201 -19.67 10.31 7.66
N PHE A 202 -19.68 11.56 8.12
CA PHE A 202 -20.58 12.63 7.62
C PHE A 202 -22.08 12.34 7.75
N LYS A 203 -22.45 11.44 8.65
CA LYS A 203 -23.86 11.10 8.93
C LYS A 203 -24.41 11.93 10.09
N SER A 204 -25.71 12.23 10.02
CA SER A 204 -26.44 12.75 11.19
C SER A 204 -26.54 11.69 12.26
N LYS A 205 -26.82 12.09 13.50
CA LYS A 205 -27.05 11.14 14.59
C LYS A 205 -28.23 10.21 14.30
N GLU A 206 -29.28 10.75 13.71
CA GLU A 206 -30.49 10.02 13.32
C GLU A 206 -30.19 8.96 12.25
N ASP A 207 -29.37 9.31 11.23
CA ASP A 207 -28.95 8.36 10.20
C ASP A 207 -28.13 7.22 10.80
N ILE A 208 -27.22 7.53 11.72
CA ILE A 208 -26.40 6.53 12.41
C ILE A 208 -27.28 5.58 13.23
N LEU A 209 -28.24 6.12 14.02
CA LEU A 209 -29.16 5.31 14.78
C LEU A 209 -30.05 4.43 13.89
N GLU A 210 -30.48 4.94 12.71
CA GLU A 210 -31.21 4.11 11.74
C GLU A 210 -30.34 3.01 11.16
N MET A 211 -29.06 3.30 10.80
CA MET A 211 -28.12 2.27 10.34
C MET A 211 -27.93 1.17 11.39
N VAL A 212 -27.74 1.55 12.67
CA VAL A 212 -27.63 0.58 13.77
C VAL A 212 -28.92 -0.23 13.89
N ARG A 213 -30.10 0.39 13.77
CA ARG A 213 -31.41 -0.30 13.82
C ARG A 213 -31.57 -1.31 12.69
N GLN A 214 -31.11 -0.99 11.48
CA GLN A 214 -31.17 -1.93 10.38
C GLN A 214 -30.18 -3.09 10.59
N ALA A 215 -28.94 -2.82 11.00
CA ALA A 215 -27.97 -3.85 11.33
C ALA A 215 -28.48 -4.78 12.44
N ALA A 216 -29.13 -4.24 13.49
CA ALA A 216 -29.71 -5.03 14.58
C ALA A 216 -30.87 -5.94 14.16
N LYS A 217 -31.56 -5.65 13.04
CA LYS A 217 -32.59 -6.54 12.47
C LYS A 217 -32.00 -7.74 11.72
N GLU A 218 -30.82 -7.56 11.18
CA GLU A 218 -30.11 -8.58 10.39
C GLU A 218 -29.19 -9.44 11.25
N ALA A 219 -28.68 -8.88 12.34
CA ALA A 219 -27.76 -9.56 13.26
C ALA A 219 -28.48 -10.55 14.18
N GLU A 220 -27.81 -11.64 14.51
CA GLU A 220 -28.30 -12.56 15.55
C GLU A 220 -28.20 -11.90 16.95
N PRO A 221 -29.10 -12.22 17.88
CA PRO A 221 -29.01 -11.69 19.25
C PRO A 221 -27.66 -11.95 19.90
N GLY A 222 -27.03 -10.90 20.43
CA GLY A 222 -25.69 -10.97 21.03
C GLY A 222 -24.55 -10.78 20.04
N GLU A 223 -24.82 -10.71 18.75
CA GLU A 223 -23.82 -10.37 17.73
C GLU A 223 -23.47 -8.88 17.81
N TRP A 224 -22.15 -8.58 17.72
CA TRP A 224 -21.65 -7.21 17.82
C TRP A 224 -21.93 -6.40 16.57
N ILE A 225 -22.50 -5.22 16.77
CA ILE A 225 -22.65 -4.20 15.71
C ILE A 225 -21.53 -3.20 15.90
N GLN A 226 -20.69 -3.05 14.88
CA GLN A 226 -19.54 -2.17 14.88
C GLN A 226 -19.67 -1.09 13.80
N GLY A 227 -19.20 0.12 14.09
CA GLY A 227 -19.17 1.22 13.14
C GLY A 227 -18.05 2.20 13.46
N SER A 228 -17.76 3.10 12.53
CA SER A 228 -16.77 4.15 12.71
C SER A 228 -17.12 5.42 11.95
N GLY A 229 -16.62 6.56 12.43
CA GLY A 229 -16.71 7.80 11.69
C GLY A 229 -17.72 8.82 12.22
N TRP A 230 -18.42 8.53 13.32
CA TRP A 230 -19.31 9.54 13.89
C TRP A 230 -18.57 10.76 14.42
N LEU A 231 -19.21 11.93 14.30
CA LEU A 231 -18.60 13.20 14.70
C LEU A 231 -19.70 14.17 15.18
N ASP A 232 -19.85 14.23 16.50
CA ASP A 232 -20.88 15.04 17.18
C ASP A 232 -20.85 16.52 16.82
N THR A 233 -19.67 17.07 16.52
CA THR A 233 -19.52 18.49 16.13
C THR A 233 -20.14 18.83 14.77
N LEU A 234 -20.52 17.85 13.98
CA LEU A 234 -21.25 18.03 12.70
C LEU A 234 -22.75 17.82 12.84
N TRP A 235 -23.25 17.48 14.03
CA TRP A 235 -24.67 17.27 14.26
C TRP A 235 -25.41 18.60 14.54
N ASP A 236 -26.69 18.63 14.27
CA ASP A 236 -27.54 19.82 14.48
C ASP A 236 -27.54 20.23 15.97
N GLU A 237 -27.50 19.25 16.85
CA GLU A 237 -27.33 19.43 18.30
C GLU A 237 -25.98 18.81 18.70
N PRO A 238 -24.89 19.59 18.74
CA PRO A 238 -23.57 19.10 19.17
C PRO A 238 -23.57 18.62 20.61
N GLY A 239 -22.92 17.48 20.86
CA GLY A 239 -22.75 16.89 22.18
C GLY A 239 -22.55 15.39 22.14
N PHE A 240 -21.94 14.85 23.17
CA PHE A 240 -21.68 13.42 23.20
C PHE A 240 -23.00 12.65 23.32
N PRO A 241 -23.18 11.59 22.52
CA PRO A 241 -24.39 10.77 22.54
C PRO A 241 -24.43 9.86 23.77
N SER A 242 -25.63 9.38 24.10
CA SER A 242 -25.85 8.51 25.26
C SER A 242 -26.00 7.03 24.84
N LYS A 243 -25.73 6.12 25.80
CA LYS A 243 -25.94 4.68 25.60
C LYS A 243 -27.39 4.31 25.36
N GLU A 244 -28.32 5.08 25.96
CA GLU A 244 -29.78 4.87 25.86
C GLU A 244 -30.27 5.04 24.40
N GLU A 245 -29.63 5.92 23.61
CA GLU A 245 -29.99 6.11 22.22
C GLU A 245 -29.67 4.84 21.39
N LEU A 246 -28.54 4.17 21.68
CA LEU A 246 -28.18 2.88 21.07
C LEU A 246 -29.03 1.73 21.63
N ASP A 247 -29.31 1.71 22.94
CA ASP A 247 -30.18 0.70 23.57
C ASP A 247 -31.56 0.66 22.92
N ALA A 248 -32.10 1.85 22.55
CA ALA A 248 -33.42 1.97 21.94
C ALA A 248 -33.47 1.36 20.52
N VAL A 249 -32.35 1.31 19.79
CA VAL A 249 -32.29 0.82 18.41
C VAL A 249 -31.69 -0.57 18.27
N ALA A 250 -30.88 -1.02 19.24
CA ALA A 250 -30.24 -2.33 19.27
C ALA A 250 -30.33 -2.97 20.66
N PRO A 251 -31.55 -3.33 21.13
CA PRO A 251 -31.77 -3.83 22.51
C PRO A 251 -31.19 -5.23 22.77
N ASN A 252 -30.91 -6.00 21.70
CA ASN A 252 -30.45 -7.37 21.80
C ASN A 252 -29.01 -7.59 21.32
N ASN A 253 -28.34 -6.52 20.90
CA ASN A 253 -27.01 -6.58 20.30
C ASN A 253 -26.06 -5.59 20.98
N PRO A 254 -24.83 -5.99 21.32
CA PRO A 254 -23.82 -5.04 21.79
C PRO A 254 -23.39 -4.14 20.62
N VAL A 255 -23.28 -2.83 20.87
CA VAL A 255 -22.92 -1.84 19.86
C VAL A 255 -21.65 -1.12 20.26
N TYR A 256 -20.77 -0.94 19.29
CA TYR A 256 -19.57 -0.12 19.35
C TYR A 256 -19.44 0.75 18.12
N LEU A 257 -19.48 2.06 18.28
CA LEU A 257 -19.24 3.02 17.23
C LEU A 257 -18.01 3.88 17.58
N LEU A 258 -16.98 3.83 16.73
CA LEU A 258 -15.74 4.60 16.90
C LEU A 258 -15.93 6.01 16.37
N ARG A 259 -15.51 7.03 17.12
CA ARG A 259 -15.51 8.43 16.66
C ARG A 259 -14.50 8.65 15.54
N ALA A 260 -14.72 9.63 14.68
CA ALA A 260 -13.90 9.91 13.50
C ALA A 260 -12.43 10.22 13.83
N ASP A 261 -12.12 10.70 15.03
CA ASP A 261 -10.75 10.96 15.49
C ASP A 261 -10.02 9.72 16.04
N ASN A 262 -10.74 8.57 16.15
CA ASN A 262 -10.27 7.30 16.70
C ASN A 262 -9.92 7.32 18.21
N HIS A 263 -10.37 8.34 18.94
CA HIS A 263 -10.07 8.49 20.36
C HIS A 263 -11.26 8.24 21.30
N MET A 264 -12.47 8.08 20.77
CA MET A 264 -13.67 7.86 21.58
C MET A 264 -14.56 6.77 20.99
N GLY A 265 -15.02 5.85 21.82
CA GLY A 265 -16.05 4.87 21.47
C GLY A 265 -17.39 5.26 22.06
N TRP A 266 -18.49 5.09 21.29
CA TRP A 266 -19.87 5.16 21.72
C TRP A 266 -20.41 3.74 21.83
N PHE A 267 -20.81 3.35 23.02
CA PHE A 267 -21.20 1.99 23.40
C PHE A 267 -22.61 1.99 23.98
N ASN A 268 -23.38 0.94 23.70
CA ASN A 268 -24.65 0.71 24.39
C ASN A 268 -24.46 -0.01 25.73
N SER A 269 -25.55 -0.14 26.49
CA SER A 269 -25.53 -0.78 27.80
C SER A 269 -25.03 -2.23 27.77
N MET A 270 -25.42 -3.00 26.74
CA MET A 270 -25.01 -4.39 26.58
C MET A 270 -23.50 -4.52 26.37
N ALA A 271 -22.92 -3.66 25.52
CA ALA A 271 -21.46 -3.64 25.28
C ALA A 271 -20.68 -3.33 26.55
N LEU A 272 -21.14 -2.36 27.35
CA LEU A 272 -20.53 -2.01 28.64
C LEU A 272 -20.64 -3.15 29.65
N GLU A 273 -21.80 -3.80 29.73
CA GLU A 273 -22.04 -4.94 30.61
C GLU A 273 -21.13 -6.12 30.26
N MET A 274 -21.01 -6.48 28.99
CA MET A 274 -20.13 -7.54 28.52
C MET A 274 -18.67 -7.29 28.88
N ALA A 275 -18.24 -6.02 28.92
CA ALA A 275 -16.91 -5.62 29.33
C ALA A 275 -16.75 -5.47 30.85
N GLY A 276 -17.82 -5.64 31.64
CA GLY A 276 -17.82 -5.46 33.09
C GLY A 276 -17.63 -4.00 33.50
N ILE A 277 -17.99 -3.04 32.66
CA ILE A 277 -17.88 -1.60 32.92
C ILE A 277 -19.14 -1.16 33.69
N THR A 278 -18.92 -0.60 34.85
CA THR A 278 -19.98 -0.04 35.71
C THR A 278 -19.65 1.42 36.06
N LYS A 279 -20.59 2.12 36.66
CA LYS A 279 -20.36 3.49 37.13
C LYS A 279 -19.25 3.59 38.21
N ASP A 280 -18.95 2.48 38.88
CA ASP A 280 -17.92 2.39 39.93
C ASP A 280 -16.58 1.89 39.37
N THR A 281 -16.51 1.57 38.08
CA THR A 281 -15.27 1.16 37.42
C THR A 281 -14.26 2.32 37.44
N PRO A 282 -13.04 2.10 37.98
CA PRO A 282 -12.03 3.15 38.01
C PRO A 282 -11.55 3.47 36.59
N GLU A 283 -11.33 4.74 36.33
CA GLU A 283 -10.72 5.17 35.06
C GLU A 283 -9.29 4.63 34.94
N PRO A 284 -8.94 4.01 33.80
CA PRO A 284 -7.58 3.59 33.58
C PRO A 284 -6.69 4.82 33.28
N GLN A 285 -5.39 4.70 33.51
CA GLN A 285 -4.46 5.73 33.10
C GLN A 285 -4.55 5.96 31.57
N GLY A 286 -4.73 7.20 31.13
CA GLY A 286 -4.84 7.54 29.72
C GLY A 286 -6.20 7.18 29.10
N GLY A 287 -7.28 7.15 29.87
CA GLY A 287 -8.63 6.97 29.36
C GLY A 287 -9.68 7.46 30.34
N GLN A 288 -10.81 7.92 29.85
CA GLN A 288 -11.93 8.46 30.63
C GLN A 288 -13.21 7.64 30.39
N ILE A 289 -13.99 7.43 31.43
CA ILE A 289 -15.34 6.85 31.42
C ILE A 289 -16.31 7.99 31.63
N LEU A 290 -16.94 8.49 30.55
CA LEU A 290 -17.82 9.64 30.64
C LEU A 290 -19.10 9.28 31.39
N LYS A 291 -19.52 10.18 32.26
CA LYS A 291 -20.72 10.03 33.14
C LYS A 291 -21.67 11.23 32.95
N THR A 292 -22.92 10.98 33.14
CA THR A 292 -23.95 12.02 33.23
C THR A 292 -23.78 12.85 34.54
N ASP A 293 -24.47 13.98 34.66
CA ASP A 293 -24.47 14.80 35.87
C ASP A 293 -24.90 14.03 37.12
N ASN A 294 -25.66 12.95 36.95
CA ASN A 294 -26.12 12.08 38.05
C ASN A 294 -25.11 10.95 38.37
N GLY A 295 -23.97 10.91 37.70
CA GLY A 295 -22.91 9.91 37.92
C GLY A 295 -23.15 8.55 37.26
N GLU A 296 -24.18 8.40 36.42
CA GLU A 296 -24.43 7.20 35.63
C GLU A 296 -23.57 7.21 34.36
N LEU A 297 -23.31 6.01 33.80
CA LEU A 297 -22.51 5.91 32.53
C LEU A 297 -23.23 6.61 31.39
N LEU A 298 -22.53 7.51 30.68
CA LEU A 298 -23.04 8.14 29.47
C LEU A 298 -23.02 7.18 28.26
N GLY A 299 -22.05 6.29 28.19
CA GLY A 299 -21.85 5.38 27.06
C GLY A 299 -20.67 5.75 26.19
N CYS A 300 -20.05 6.90 26.42
CA CYS A 300 -18.83 7.33 25.72
C CYS A 300 -17.59 7.06 26.57
N LEU A 301 -16.60 6.38 26.02
CA LEU A 301 -15.33 6.08 26.65
C LEU A 301 -14.18 6.51 25.74
N THR A 302 -13.09 7.04 26.31
CA THR A 302 -11.92 7.46 25.53
C THR A 302 -10.74 6.51 25.68
N ASP A 303 -9.93 6.41 24.63
CA ASP A 303 -8.60 5.80 24.61
C ASP A 303 -8.50 4.46 25.38
N ASN A 304 -7.71 4.41 26.48
CA ASN A 304 -7.53 3.19 27.24
C ASN A 304 -8.82 2.69 27.93
N ALA A 305 -9.77 3.58 28.22
CA ALA A 305 -11.08 3.16 28.72
C ALA A 305 -11.91 2.49 27.63
N ALA A 306 -11.95 3.05 26.41
CA ALA A 306 -12.57 2.40 25.26
C ALA A 306 -11.94 1.02 24.97
N SER A 307 -10.62 0.92 25.11
CA SER A 307 -9.88 -0.34 24.94
C SER A 307 -10.32 -1.45 25.89
N MET A 308 -10.88 -1.12 27.06
CA MET A 308 -11.41 -2.12 27.98
C MET A 308 -12.61 -2.85 27.37
N VAL A 309 -13.46 -2.16 26.62
CA VAL A 309 -14.61 -2.74 25.90
C VAL A 309 -14.16 -3.41 24.61
N ILE A 310 -13.30 -2.76 23.84
CA ILE A 310 -12.82 -3.29 22.54
C ILE A 310 -12.17 -4.68 22.69
N LYS A 311 -11.49 -4.95 23.79
CA LYS A 311 -10.84 -6.24 24.09
C LYS A 311 -11.80 -7.43 24.20
N VAL A 312 -13.07 -7.22 24.47
CA VAL A 312 -14.07 -8.28 24.55
C VAL A 312 -14.85 -8.48 23.26
N ILE A 313 -14.63 -7.62 22.25
CA ILE A 313 -15.22 -7.78 20.94
C ILE A 313 -14.55 -9.00 20.26
N PRO A 314 -15.32 -10.00 19.81
CA PRO A 314 -14.78 -11.12 19.07
C PRO A 314 -14.07 -10.65 17.79
N THR A 315 -12.98 -11.30 17.43
CA THR A 315 -12.37 -11.11 16.10
C THR A 315 -13.30 -11.65 15.02
N TRP A 316 -13.29 -11.02 13.87
CA TRP A 316 -14.02 -11.50 12.70
C TRP A 316 -13.64 -12.96 12.38
N SER A 317 -14.59 -13.75 11.90
CA SER A 317 -14.29 -15.10 11.41
C SER A 317 -13.29 -15.06 10.24
N ALA A 318 -12.56 -16.15 10.01
CA ALA A 318 -11.63 -16.24 8.90
C ALA A 318 -12.31 -16.00 7.54
N GLU A 319 -13.57 -16.46 7.38
CA GLU A 319 -14.36 -16.21 6.18
C GLU A 319 -14.70 -14.72 6.03
N ALA A 320 -15.15 -14.05 7.10
CA ALA A 320 -15.41 -12.63 7.07
C ALA A 320 -14.13 -11.81 6.76
N GLN A 321 -12.98 -12.21 7.33
CA GLN A 321 -11.69 -11.57 7.04
C GLN A 321 -11.26 -11.75 5.57
N LYS A 322 -11.47 -12.93 4.98
CA LYS A 322 -11.21 -13.17 3.55
C LYS A 322 -12.13 -12.32 2.67
N ASN A 323 -13.42 -12.29 2.97
CA ASN A 323 -14.37 -11.43 2.26
C ASN A 323 -13.99 -9.95 2.37
N ALA A 324 -13.54 -9.50 3.53
CA ALA A 324 -13.03 -8.15 3.74
C ALA A 324 -11.85 -7.82 2.80
N VAL A 325 -10.90 -8.74 2.64
CA VAL A 325 -9.79 -8.57 1.67
C VAL A 325 -10.31 -8.40 0.24
N LEU A 326 -11.30 -9.18 -0.16
CA LEU A 326 -11.91 -9.08 -1.50
C LEU A 326 -12.66 -7.75 -1.66
N MET A 327 -13.35 -7.25 -0.63
CA MET A 327 -13.97 -5.93 -0.65
C MET A 327 -12.94 -4.81 -0.80
N ALA A 328 -11.80 -4.90 -0.08
CA ALA A 328 -10.69 -3.97 -0.26
C ALA A 328 -10.11 -4.01 -1.68
N GLN A 329 -9.99 -5.19 -2.28
CA GLN A 329 -9.57 -5.34 -3.67
C GLN A 329 -10.49 -4.59 -4.62
N GLU A 330 -11.81 -4.78 -4.50
CA GLU A 330 -12.80 -4.13 -5.37
C GLU A 330 -12.74 -2.60 -5.23
N GLU A 331 -12.61 -2.10 -4.00
CA GLU A 331 -12.44 -0.66 -3.77
C GLU A 331 -11.16 -0.13 -4.43
N LEU A 332 -10.03 -0.79 -4.23
CA LEU A 332 -8.75 -0.40 -4.83
C LEU A 332 -8.81 -0.42 -6.36
N PHE A 333 -9.42 -1.45 -6.94
CA PHE A 333 -9.62 -1.53 -8.39
C PHE A 333 -10.50 -0.40 -8.92
N SER A 334 -11.52 0.03 -8.16
CA SER A 334 -12.39 1.13 -8.56
C SER A 334 -11.64 2.46 -8.71
N TYR A 335 -10.51 2.63 -8.00
CA TYR A 335 -9.61 3.79 -8.10
C TYR A 335 -8.42 3.57 -9.05
N GLY A 336 -8.31 2.40 -9.67
CA GLY A 336 -7.22 2.09 -10.59
C GLY A 336 -5.95 1.55 -9.94
N PHE A 337 -5.97 1.22 -8.65
CA PHE A 337 -4.84 0.56 -8.00
C PHE A 337 -4.82 -0.91 -8.34
N THR A 338 -3.69 -1.44 -8.80
CA THR A 338 -3.47 -2.85 -9.11
C THR A 338 -2.48 -3.52 -8.17
N SER A 339 -1.78 -2.72 -7.38
CA SER A 339 -0.82 -3.17 -6.38
C SER A 339 -0.93 -2.32 -5.13
N ALA A 340 -0.71 -2.94 -3.98
CA ALA A 340 -0.71 -2.25 -2.70
C ALA A 340 0.37 -2.80 -1.77
N THR A 341 0.98 -1.92 -0.99
CA THR A 341 1.83 -2.31 0.14
C THR A 341 0.98 -2.35 1.40
N ASP A 342 0.78 -3.54 1.98
CA ASP A 342 0.12 -3.71 3.27
C ASP A 342 1.13 -3.57 4.41
N ALA A 343 1.26 -2.34 4.91
CA ALA A 343 2.29 -1.95 5.87
C ALA A 343 1.85 -2.24 7.32
N GLY A 344 1.87 -3.49 7.72
CA GLY A 344 1.48 -3.90 9.07
C GLY A 344 0.54 -5.10 9.10
N THR A 345 0.78 -6.04 8.20
CA THR A 345 0.01 -7.27 8.06
C THR A 345 0.16 -8.17 9.29
N LYS A 346 -0.95 -8.69 9.80
CA LYS A 346 -0.94 -9.78 10.79
C LYS A 346 -0.69 -11.12 10.08
N VAL A 347 -0.09 -12.09 10.78
CA VAL A 347 0.24 -13.41 10.20
C VAL A 347 -1.00 -14.15 9.66
N ASN A 348 -2.15 -14.06 10.34
CA ASN A 348 -3.38 -14.67 9.85
C ASN A 348 -3.84 -14.08 8.51
N TYR A 349 -3.60 -12.80 8.24
CA TYR A 349 -3.92 -12.18 6.94
C TYR A 349 -2.96 -12.63 5.84
N ILE A 350 -1.69 -12.91 6.16
CA ILE A 350 -0.79 -13.54 5.18
C ILE A 350 -1.39 -14.87 4.70
N GLN A 351 -1.86 -15.71 5.63
CA GLN A 351 -2.51 -16.97 5.27
C GLN A 351 -3.79 -16.74 4.46
N HIS A 352 -4.59 -15.71 4.77
CA HIS A 352 -5.78 -15.37 3.98
C HIS A 352 -5.43 -14.92 2.57
N TYR A 353 -4.36 -14.16 2.40
CA TYR A 353 -3.88 -13.80 1.05
C TYR A 353 -3.47 -15.04 0.26
N GLU A 354 -2.70 -15.94 0.87
CA GLU A 354 -2.28 -17.19 0.23
C GLU A 354 -3.49 -18.03 -0.18
N ASP A 355 -4.43 -18.27 0.72
CA ASP A 355 -5.66 -19.04 0.43
C ASP A 355 -6.47 -18.43 -0.73
N LEU A 356 -6.60 -17.09 -0.76
CA LEU A 356 -7.34 -16.35 -1.79
C LEU A 356 -6.61 -16.32 -3.14
N TYR A 357 -5.27 -16.33 -3.14
CA TYR A 357 -4.51 -16.53 -4.38
C TYR A 357 -4.62 -17.96 -4.90
N GLU A 358 -4.60 -18.97 -4.03
CA GLU A 358 -4.77 -20.37 -4.40
C GLU A 358 -6.17 -20.63 -4.99
N SER A 359 -7.21 -20.01 -4.43
CA SER A 359 -8.56 -20.08 -5.01
C SER A 359 -8.72 -19.25 -6.29
N GLY A 360 -7.78 -18.34 -6.56
CA GLY A 360 -7.81 -17.45 -7.70
C GLY A 360 -8.80 -16.28 -7.55
N GLU A 361 -9.28 -15.98 -6.35
CA GLU A 361 -10.19 -14.86 -6.07
C GLU A 361 -9.45 -13.54 -5.90
N LEU A 362 -8.28 -13.54 -5.25
CA LEU A 362 -7.45 -12.36 -5.08
C LEU A 362 -6.61 -12.10 -6.33
N LYS A 363 -6.74 -10.91 -6.89
CA LYS A 363 -6.05 -10.45 -8.11
C LYS A 363 -5.16 -9.23 -7.85
N LEU A 364 -5.41 -8.51 -6.75
CA LEU A 364 -4.58 -7.39 -6.31
C LEU A 364 -3.18 -7.90 -5.99
N ARG A 365 -2.14 -7.21 -6.46
CA ARG A 365 -0.76 -7.52 -6.05
C ARG A 365 -0.48 -6.92 -4.70
N ILE A 366 -0.01 -7.74 -3.76
CA ILE A 366 0.25 -7.30 -2.38
C ILE A 366 1.73 -7.46 -2.03
N TYR A 367 2.33 -6.37 -1.55
CA TYR A 367 3.57 -6.40 -0.81
C TYR A 367 3.25 -6.35 0.68
N ALA A 368 3.23 -7.50 1.35
CA ALA A 368 2.88 -7.62 2.75
C ALA A 368 4.09 -7.42 3.65
N MET A 369 3.94 -6.59 4.68
CA MET A 369 4.94 -6.36 5.72
C MET A 369 4.39 -6.83 7.08
N PRO A 370 4.78 -8.01 7.60
CA PRO A 370 4.41 -8.43 8.95
C PRO A 370 4.71 -7.35 10.00
N MET A 371 3.76 -7.08 10.92
CA MET A 371 3.92 -6.07 11.97
C MET A 371 4.72 -6.62 13.14
N LEU A 372 6.00 -6.31 13.19
CA LEU A 372 6.93 -6.80 14.20
C LEU A 372 7.08 -5.82 15.36
N ASN A 373 6.23 -5.95 16.38
CA ASN A 373 6.26 -5.08 17.57
C ASN A 373 6.80 -5.78 18.84
N SER A 374 7.22 -7.03 18.74
CA SER A 374 7.81 -7.80 19.83
C SER A 374 8.59 -8.98 19.25
N THR A 375 9.62 -9.43 19.98
CA THR A 375 10.33 -10.66 19.64
C THR A 375 9.54 -11.94 19.97
N ASP A 376 8.45 -11.84 20.71
CA ASP A 376 7.62 -12.97 21.17
C ASP A 376 6.24 -13.03 20.48
N SER A 377 6.00 -12.15 19.49
CA SER A 377 4.75 -12.14 18.73
C SER A 377 4.66 -13.30 17.72
N ALA A 378 3.46 -13.53 17.20
CA ALA A 378 3.22 -14.48 16.11
C ALA A 378 4.03 -14.11 14.86
N GLU A 379 4.12 -12.81 14.56
CA GLU A 379 4.91 -12.27 13.45
C GLU A 379 6.42 -12.54 13.66
N ALA A 380 6.91 -12.46 14.90
CA ALA A 380 8.29 -12.83 15.21
C ALA A 380 8.53 -14.33 15.00
N GLY A 381 7.55 -15.18 15.32
CA GLY A 381 7.56 -16.62 14.99
C GLY A 381 7.66 -16.83 13.48
N TYR A 382 6.78 -16.18 12.73
CA TYR A 382 6.78 -16.25 11.27
C TYR A 382 8.14 -15.85 10.67
N ILE A 383 8.72 -14.74 11.12
CA ILE A 383 10.02 -14.24 10.62
C ILE A 383 11.18 -15.21 10.89
N ARG A 384 11.13 -15.94 12.01
CA ARG A 384 12.15 -16.97 12.31
C ARG A 384 12.05 -18.19 11.40
N GLU A 385 10.83 -18.57 11.04
CA GLU A 385 10.53 -19.78 10.27
C GLU A 385 10.61 -19.56 8.77
N HIS A 386 10.38 -18.32 8.30
CA HIS A 386 10.31 -17.97 6.88
C HIS A 386 11.43 -17.01 6.49
N ARG A 387 11.83 -17.06 5.24
CA ARG A 387 12.75 -16.09 4.63
C ARG A 387 11.96 -15.11 3.77
N PRO A 388 12.50 -13.90 3.53
CA PRO A 388 11.88 -12.99 2.58
C PRO A 388 11.64 -13.68 1.24
N VAL A 389 10.47 -13.49 0.70
CA VAL A 389 10.06 -14.07 -0.57
C VAL A 389 9.44 -13.02 -1.48
N ASN A 390 9.80 -13.05 -2.76
CA ASN A 390 9.31 -12.14 -3.77
C ASN A 390 8.61 -12.92 -4.88
N GLY A 391 7.41 -12.47 -5.26
CA GLY A 391 6.74 -12.95 -6.45
C GLY A 391 6.06 -14.31 -6.35
N LEU A 392 5.55 -14.69 -5.16
CA LEU A 392 4.66 -15.84 -5.04
C LEU A 392 3.39 -15.63 -5.87
N TYR A 393 2.72 -16.73 -6.25
CA TYR A 393 1.45 -16.71 -6.99
C TYR A 393 1.53 -15.84 -8.25
N ASP A 394 2.46 -16.15 -9.14
CA ASP A 394 2.69 -15.44 -10.41
C ASP A 394 2.94 -13.92 -10.19
N ASN A 395 3.83 -13.58 -9.25
CA ASN A 395 4.18 -12.22 -8.85
C ASN A 395 3.04 -11.41 -8.20
N HIS A 396 2.10 -12.07 -7.53
CA HIS A 396 1.02 -11.37 -6.83
C HIS A 396 1.32 -11.11 -5.35
N LEU A 397 2.10 -11.97 -4.67
CA LEU A 397 2.43 -11.78 -3.26
C LEU A 397 3.94 -11.68 -3.05
N SER A 398 4.37 -10.64 -2.34
CA SER A 398 5.75 -10.47 -1.88
C SER A 398 5.77 -10.15 -0.39
N ILE A 399 6.69 -10.79 0.35
CA ILE A 399 6.87 -10.59 1.79
C ILE A 399 8.38 -10.38 2.02
N MET A 400 8.84 -9.14 1.80
CA MET A 400 10.27 -8.80 1.79
C MET A 400 10.66 -7.92 2.98
N GLY A 401 9.70 -7.27 3.62
CA GLY A 401 9.93 -6.34 4.71
C GLY A 401 9.08 -6.64 5.93
N VAL A 402 9.40 -5.98 7.01
CA VAL A 402 8.60 -5.92 8.24
C VAL A 402 8.24 -4.49 8.57
N LYS A 403 7.08 -4.28 9.19
CA LYS A 403 6.67 -3.00 9.76
C LYS A 403 6.97 -2.99 11.26
N VAL A 404 7.57 -1.91 11.74
CA VAL A 404 7.82 -1.66 13.16
C VAL A 404 7.24 -0.29 13.51
N LEU A 405 6.51 -0.17 14.61
CA LEU A 405 5.92 1.09 15.07
C LEU A 405 6.74 1.66 16.24
N GLY A 406 7.56 2.69 15.99
CA GLY A 406 8.45 3.28 17.00
C GLY A 406 7.78 4.27 17.94
N ASP A 407 6.80 5.02 17.45
CA ASP A 407 6.07 6.01 18.22
C ASP A 407 4.61 6.14 17.77
N GLY A 408 3.92 7.15 18.28
CA GLY A 408 2.54 7.47 17.93
C GLY A 408 2.41 8.59 16.89
N ALA A 409 1.18 9.14 16.75
CA ALA A 409 0.88 10.21 15.81
C ALA A 409 1.14 11.61 16.42
N LEU A 410 1.51 12.58 15.56
CA LEU A 410 1.77 13.95 15.98
C LEU A 410 0.49 14.65 16.48
N GLY A 411 -0.62 14.47 15.76
CA GLY A 411 -1.89 15.13 16.08
C GLY A 411 -2.50 14.73 17.42
N SER A 412 -2.26 13.49 17.88
CA SER A 412 -2.65 12.99 19.20
C SER A 412 -1.60 13.21 20.27
N ARG A 413 -0.49 13.93 19.97
CA ARG A 413 0.66 14.17 20.85
C ARG A 413 1.33 12.90 21.38
N GLY A 414 1.25 11.81 20.60
CA GLY A 414 1.86 10.51 20.91
C GLY A 414 3.22 10.31 20.27
N SER A 415 3.62 11.14 19.29
CA SER A 415 4.93 11.05 18.65
C SER A 415 6.04 11.42 19.63
N ALA A 416 7.11 10.60 19.69
CA ALA A 416 8.23 10.81 20.59
C ALA A 416 9.12 11.96 20.13
N LEU A 417 9.12 13.06 20.87
CA LEU A 417 9.89 14.28 20.58
C LEU A 417 11.08 14.45 21.52
N LEU A 418 12.15 15.06 21.03
CA LEU A 418 13.31 15.48 21.84
C LEU A 418 12.99 16.68 22.75
N LYS A 419 11.96 17.46 22.41
CA LYS A 419 11.48 18.61 23.18
C LYS A 419 9.98 18.47 23.41
N ASP A 420 9.48 19.22 24.39
CA ASP A 420 8.05 19.28 24.66
C ASP A 420 7.26 19.77 23.44
N TYR A 421 6.03 19.29 23.27
CA TYR A 421 5.09 19.85 22.31
C TYR A 421 4.87 21.34 22.61
N SER A 422 4.86 22.18 21.57
CA SER A 422 4.72 23.63 21.73
C SER A 422 3.36 24.06 22.31
N ASP A 423 2.35 23.23 22.11
CA ASP A 423 0.97 23.41 22.53
C ASP A 423 0.58 22.51 23.73
N ASP A 424 1.55 21.74 24.26
CA ASP A 424 1.36 20.86 25.43
C ASP A 424 2.68 20.73 26.22
N PRO A 425 3.07 21.80 26.97
CA PRO A 425 4.31 21.82 27.74
C PRO A 425 4.37 20.70 28.78
N GLY A 426 5.49 19.99 28.84
CA GLY A 426 5.72 18.84 29.70
C GLY A 426 5.41 17.49 29.03
N ASN A 427 4.77 17.49 27.87
CA ASN A 427 4.54 16.31 27.08
C ASN A 427 5.55 16.21 25.93
N ARG A 428 6.19 15.06 25.77
CA ARG A 428 7.11 14.72 24.67
C ARG A 428 6.65 13.52 23.85
N GLY A 429 5.40 13.10 24.02
CA GLY A 429 4.93 11.82 23.49
C GLY A 429 5.59 10.62 24.17
N SER A 430 5.63 9.51 23.48
CA SER A 430 6.21 8.27 24.04
C SER A 430 6.83 7.38 22.98
N TYR A 431 7.96 6.80 23.32
CA TYR A 431 8.56 5.67 22.59
C TYR A 431 7.73 4.42 22.85
N ARG A 432 7.57 3.59 21.85
CA ARG A 432 6.89 2.29 22.00
C ARG A 432 7.84 1.19 22.47
N PHE A 433 9.14 1.43 22.37
CA PHE A 433 10.21 0.52 22.72
C PHE A 433 11.26 1.21 23.57
N THR A 434 11.89 0.47 24.44
CA THR A 434 13.21 0.81 24.97
C THR A 434 14.27 0.59 23.88
N ASP A 435 15.50 1.15 24.08
CA ASP A 435 16.60 0.97 23.13
C ASP A 435 16.98 -0.51 22.97
N GLU A 436 16.88 -1.32 24.03
CA GLU A 436 17.13 -2.75 23.98
C GLU A 436 16.06 -3.51 23.20
N GLU A 437 14.80 -3.19 23.42
CA GLU A 437 13.68 -3.84 22.69
C GLU A 437 13.72 -3.53 21.21
N ILE A 438 13.93 -2.26 20.81
CA ILE A 438 14.00 -1.91 19.40
C ILE A 438 15.20 -2.54 18.72
N TYR A 439 16.37 -2.60 19.41
CA TYR A 439 17.56 -3.28 18.90
C TYR A 439 17.27 -4.78 18.65
N ASN A 440 16.60 -5.45 19.59
CA ASN A 440 16.26 -6.87 19.48
C ASN A 440 15.25 -7.13 18.35
N VAL A 441 14.21 -6.30 18.23
CA VAL A 441 13.20 -6.37 17.16
C VAL A 441 13.85 -6.17 15.78
N MET A 442 14.63 -5.10 15.61
CA MET A 442 15.30 -4.82 14.33
C MET A 442 16.37 -5.88 13.99
N SER A 443 17.12 -6.36 15.00
CA SER A 443 18.10 -7.42 14.81
C SER A 443 17.46 -8.73 14.37
N LEU A 444 16.26 -9.07 14.89
CA LEU A 444 15.51 -10.23 14.44
C LEU A 444 15.18 -10.13 12.94
N ALA A 445 14.62 -8.99 12.50
CA ALA A 445 14.30 -8.77 11.09
C ALA A 445 15.56 -8.82 10.20
N TYR A 446 16.59 -8.06 10.57
CA TYR A 446 17.82 -7.95 9.81
C TYR A 446 18.54 -9.30 9.65
N ASN A 447 18.69 -10.06 10.75
CA ASN A 447 19.39 -11.35 10.73
C ASN A 447 18.63 -12.43 9.93
N ASN A 448 17.33 -12.23 9.69
CA ASN A 448 16.51 -13.08 8.85
C ASN A 448 16.39 -12.56 7.40
N GLY A 449 17.02 -11.42 7.07
CA GLY A 449 17.12 -10.88 5.71
C GLY A 449 15.97 -9.98 5.29
N TYR A 450 15.09 -9.60 6.22
CA TYR A 450 13.96 -8.71 5.94
C TYR A 450 14.40 -7.24 5.89
N GLN A 451 13.78 -6.47 5.01
CA GLN A 451 13.79 -5.01 5.04
C GLN A 451 13.04 -4.52 6.27
N ILE A 452 13.40 -3.36 6.79
CA ILE A 452 12.73 -2.76 7.95
C ILE A 452 12.06 -1.45 7.52
N ALA A 453 10.73 -1.39 7.67
CA ALA A 453 9.94 -0.18 7.54
C ALA A 453 9.59 0.31 8.95
N TYR A 454 10.35 1.30 9.43
CA TYR A 454 10.20 1.85 10.78
C TYR A 454 9.32 3.10 10.76
N HIS A 455 8.25 3.09 11.56
CA HIS A 455 7.43 4.27 11.80
C HIS A 455 8.10 5.14 12.88
N ALA A 456 8.50 6.32 12.51
CA ALA A 456 9.11 7.32 13.38
C ALA A 456 8.67 8.70 12.94
N ILE A 457 7.60 9.23 13.55
CA ILE A 457 7.08 10.56 13.27
C ILE A 457 7.85 11.61 14.10
N GLY A 458 8.06 11.34 15.38
CA GLY A 458 8.83 12.20 16.26
C GLY A 458 10.31 12.21 15.93
N ASP A 459 10.97 13.37 16.14
CA ASP A 459 12.42 13.51 16.02
C ASP A 459 13.17 12.64 17.05
N GLY A 460 12.54 12.37 18.21
CA GLY A 460 13.03 11.43 19.20
C GLY A 460 13.05 10.01 18.68
N ALA A 461 11.93 9.50 18.13
CA ALA A 461 11.85 8.17 17.57
C ALA A 461 12.79 7.96 16.36
N ASN A 462 13.01 9.04 15.57
CA ASN A 462 14.01 9.01 14.51
C ASN A 462 15.44 8.97 15.04
N HIS A 463 15.67 9.48 16.25
CA HIS A 463 16.98 9.47 16.89
C HIS A 463 17.30 8.12 17.53
N GLN A 464 16.30 7.44 18.11
CA GLN A 464 16.41 6.11 18.68
C GLN A 464 16.86 5.08 17.62
#